data_723e679b734b9ff314e7a76b40978299
#
_entry.id   723e679b734b9ff314e7a76b40978299
#
_cell.length_a   1.000
_cell.length_b   1.000
_cell.length_c   1.000
_cell.angle_alpha   90.00
_cell.angle_beta   90.00
_cell.angle_gamma   90.00
#
_symmetry.space_group_name_H-M   'P 1'
#
loop_
_entity.id
_entity.type
_entity.pdbx_description
1 polymer ?
#
loop_
_entity_poly.entity_id
_entity_poly.type
_entity_poly.pdbx_seq_one_letter_code
_entity_poly.pdbx_strand_id
1 'polypeptide(L)'
;MKRIFLIIALLAGTLCSCYSQENKIKNIAIFVHEGVQLLDFSGPFEVFVDAGYNVYTVAVSTDKITSQKSLKVVPNYSIADCPAPDVIVFPGGATNIPLKDPKVITWIKDQSTKAKYMLSVCTGALLLAEAGVLDGKTATTHYCCQDDLAEYKKVNVVRGKRFVDNGNIITTEGISAGIDGSLYLVSKIEGKSKAADVAHYMMYDWQPEKLDVVIK
;
A
#
# COMPACT_ATOMS: atom_id res chain seq x y z
N MET A 1 -11.84 -52.88 4.27
CA MET A 1 -12.30 -51.61 4.87
C MET A 1 -11.14 -50.70 5.37
N LYS A 2 -10.09 -51.20 6.01
CA LYS A 2 -8.95 -50.36 6.52
C LYS A 2 -8.13 -49.63 5.42
N ARG A 3 -8.01 -50.17 4.21
CA ARG A 3 -7.23 -49.53 3.12
C ARG A 3 -7.94 -48.36 2.44
N ILE A 4 -9.25 -48.30 2.45
CA ILE A 4 -10.05 -47.20 1.85
C ILE A 4 -9.99 -45.95 2.71
N PHE A 5 -9.97 -46.08 4.05
CA PHE A 5 -9.84 -44.97 4.97
C PHE A 5 -8.48 -44.26 4.87
N LEU A 6 -7.38 -44.99 4.55
CA LEU A 6 -6.04 -44.41 4.42
C LEU A 6 -5.91 -43.54 3.17
N ILE A 7 -6.61 -43.91 2.06
CA ILE A 7 -6.56 -43.16 0.81
C ILE A 7 -7.36 -41.85 0.92
N ILE A 8 -8.50 -41.88 1.62
CA ILE A 8 -9.32 -40.67 1.84
C ILE A 8 -8.58 -39.65 2.73
N ALA A 9 -7.84 -40.09 3.74
CA ALA A 9 -7.05 -39.22 4.60
C ALA A 9 -5.87 -38.58 3.84
N LEU A 10 -5.23 -39.30 2.90
CA LEU A 10 -4.16 -38.74 2.06
C LEU A 10 -4.69 -37.71 1.06
N LEU A 11 -5.85 -37.94 0.47
CA LEU A 11 -6.49 -36.99 -0.46
C LEU A 11 -6.99 -35.71 0.24
N ALA A 12 -7.49 -35.83 1.48
CA ALA A 12 -7.90 -34.67 2.26
C ALA A 12 -6.69 -33.79 2.68
N GLY A 13 -5.55 -34.42 3.00
CA GLY A 13 -4.32 -33.72 3.35
C GLY A 13 -3.72 -32.93 2.16
N THR A 14 -3.78 -33.47 0.95
CA THR A 14 -3.27 -32.80 -0.25
C THR A 14 -4.18 -31.66 -0.72
N LEU A 15 -5.50 -31.79 -0.55
CA LEU A 15 -6.45 -30.69 -0.84
C LEU A 15 -6.32 -29.51 0.13
N CYS A 16 -6.05 -29.78 1.43
CA CYS A 16 -5.85 -28.73 2.41
C CYS A 16 -4.54 -27.94 2.16
N SER A 17 -3.48 -28.58 1.67
CA SER A 17 -2.21 -27.92 1.32
C SER A 17 -2.31 -27.04 0.08
N CYS A 18 -3.17 -27.36 -0.90
CA CYS A 18 -3.39 -26.52 -2.08
C CYS A 18 -4.22 -25.27 -1.75
N TYR A 19 -5.15 -25.33 -0.79
CA TYR A 19 -6.02 -24.19 -0.46
C TYR A 19 -5.31 -23.09 0.34
N SER A 20 -4.19 -23.39 1.02
CA SER A 20 -3.45 -22.39 1.81
C SER A 20 -2.43 -21.57 0.98
N GLN A 21 -2.17 -21.95 -0.28
CA GLN A 21 -1.15 -21.30 -1.10
C GLN A 21 -1.66 -20.14 -1.95
N GLU A 22 -2.98 -20.02 -2.17
CA GLU A 22 -3.57 -18.99 -3.06
C GLU A 22 -3.72 -17.59 -2.44
N ASN A 23 -3.54 -17.43 -1.12
CA ASN A 23 -3.82 -16.16 -0.44
C ASN A 23 -2.59 -15.42 0.12
N LYS A 24 -1.38 -15.90 -0.11
CA LYS A 24 -0.18 -15.25 0.43
C LYS A 24 0.17 -13.99 -0.35
N ILE A 25 0.31 -12.85 0.36
CA ILE A 25 0.89 -11.63 -0.22
C ILE A 25 2.35 -11.90 -0.57
N LYS A 26 2.75 -11.54 -1.78
CA LYS A 26 4.12 -11.73 -2.29
C LYS A 26 4.69 -10.46 -2.89
N ASN A 27 3.90 -9.78 -3.71
CA ASN A 27 4.34 -8.69 -4.57
C ASN A 27 3.79 -7.35 -4.09
N ILE A 28 4.68 -6.40 -3.85
CA ILE A 28 4.33 -5.04 -3.44
C ILE A 28 4.86 -4.06 -4.47
N ALA A 29 3.96 -3.36 -5.13
CA ALA A 29 4.29 -2.27 -6.03
C ALA A 29 4.26 -0.94 -5.29
N ILE A 30 5.26 -0.09 -5.51
CA ILE A 30 5.27 1.29 -5.03
C ILE A 30 5.25 2.20 -6.24
N PHE A 31 4.13 2.93 -6.41
CA PHE A 31 3.97 3.86 -7.51
C PHE A 31 4.84 5.10 -7.27
N VAL A 32 5.77 5.38 -8.19
CA VAL A 32 6.65 6.55 -8.11
C VAL A 32 6.44 7.46 -9.32
N HIS A 33 6.61 8.76 -9.13
CA HIS A 33 6.36 9.77 -10.15
C HIS A 33 7.35 10.95 -10.01
N GLU A 34 7.42 11.80 -11.02
CA GLU A 34 8.26 13.01 -10.93
C GLU A 34 7.83 13.86 -9.73
N GLY A 35 8.79 14.26 -8.90
CA GLY A 35 8.55 15.01 -7.67
C GLY A 35 7.98 14.21 -6.50
N VAL A 36 8.03 12.86 -6.55
CA VAL A 36 7.59 12.01 -5.43
C VAL A 36 8.33 12.35 -4.14
N GLN A 37 7.62 12.38 -3.02
CA GLN A 37 8.20 12.61 -1.70
C GLN A 37 9.06 11.41 -1.29
N LEU A 38 10.34 11.66 -0.93
CA LEU A 38 11.32 10.60 -0.69
C LEU A 38 10.86 9.59 0.35
N LEU A 39 10.52 10.02 1.55
CA LEU A 39 10.18 9.10 2.64
C LEU A 39 8.83 8.41 2.43
N ASP A 40 7.93 9.00 1.63
CA ASP A 40 6.61 8.41 1.34
C ASP A 40 6.73 7.09 0.57
N PHE A 41 7.80 6.92 -0.24
CA PHE A 41 8.04 5.66 -0.94
C PHE A 41 9.15 4.83 -0.29
N SER A 42 10.23 5.46 0.19
CA SER A 42 11.36 4.73 0.78
C SER A 42 11.04 4.13 2.15
N GLY A 43 10.20 4.79 2.96
CA GLY A 43 9.76 4.24 4.25
C GLY A 43 8.96 2.94 4.09
N PRO A 44 7.86 2.94 3.32
CA PRO A 44 7.16 1.69 2.99
C PRO A 44 8.04 0.66 2.30
N PHE A 45 8.94 1.08 1.38
CA PHE A 45 9.86 0.19 0.70
C PHE A 45 10.70 -0.62 1.69
N GLU A 46 11.35 0.06 2.64
CA GLU A 46 12.16 -0.58 3.69
C GLU A 46 11.34 -1.55 4.52
N VAL A 47 10.18 -1.10 5.05
CA VAL A 47 9.30 -1.94 5.86
C VAL A 47 8.94 -3.25 5.15
N PHE A 48 8.55 -3.17 3.87
CA PHE A 48 8.10 -4.35 3.14
C PHE A 48 9.25 -5.25 2.69
N VAL A 49 10.43 -4.70 2.38
CA VAL A 49 11.64 -5.49 2.12
C VAL A 49 12.04 -6.28 3.37
N ASP A 50 12.09 -5.63 4.53
CA ASP A 50 12.46 -6.28 5.80
C ASP A 50 11.40 -7.27 6.28
N ALA A 51 10.14 -7.08 5.87
CA ALA A 51 9.09 -8.07 6.07
C ALA A 51 9.26 -9.32 5.18
N GLY A 52 10.11 -9.26 4.15
CA GLY A 52 10.43 -10.38 3.25
C GLY A 52 9.56 -10.44 1.99
N TYR A 53 8.93 -9.34 1.60
CA TYR A 53 8.15 -9.26 0.37
C TYR A 53 9.03 -8.95 -0.86
N ASN A 54 8.54 -9.30 -2.04
CA ASN A 54 9.09 -8.84 -3.31
C ASN A 54 8.58 -7.42 -3.59
N VAL A 55 9.42 -6.41 -3.34
CA VAL A 55 9.07 -5.00 -3.48
C VAL A 55 9.70 -4.42 -4.74
N TYR A 56 8.92 -3.68 -5.52
CA TYR A 56 9.40 -3.01 -6.72
C TYR A 56 8.71 -1.67 -6.94
N THR A 57 9.39 -0.78 -7.63
CA THR A 57 8.86 0.53 -7.99
C THR A 57 8.23 0.50 -9.38
N VAL A 58 7.10 1.21 -9.53
CA VAL A 58 6.33 1.32 -10.78
C VAL A 58 6.07 2.78 -11.09
N ALA A 59 6.22 3.17 -12.35
CA ALA A 59 5.87 4.51 -12.84
C ALA A 59 5.15 4.44 -14.19
N VAL A 60 4.82 5.58 -14.79
CA VAL A 60 4.23 5.63 -16.14
C VAL A 60 5.17 5.01 -17.19
N SER A 61 6.48 5.23 -17.03
CA SER A 61 7.54 4.60 -17.83
C SER A 61 8.72 4.22 -16.92
N THR A 62 9.69 3.49 -17.47
CA THR A 62 10.95 3.17 -16.78
C THR A 62 11.99 4.27 -16.90
N ASP A 63 11.63 5.43 -17.43
CA ASP A 63 12.52 6.58 -17.47
C ASP A 63 12.82 7.08 -16.06
N LYS A 64 14.02 7.59 -15.92
CA LYS A 64 14.51 8.17 -14.67
C LYS A 64 13.63 9.34 -14.23
N ILE A 65 13.08 9.27 -13.03
CA ILE A 65 12.36 10.35 -12.37
C ILE A 65 13.24 11.07 -11.34
N THR A 66 12.80 12.24 -10.91
CA THR A 66 13.43 12.98 -9.82
C THR A 66 12.51 12.97 -8.61
N SER A 67 12.97 12.38 -7.50
CA SER A 67 12.31 12.51 -6.22
C SER A 67 12.65 13.87 -5.60
N GLN A 68 11.65 14.60 -5.13
CA GLN A 68 11.82 15.96 -4.60
C GLN A 68 12.64 16.84 -5.56
N LYS A 69 13.81 17.32 -5.14
CA LYS A 69 14.62 18.27 -5.93
C LYS A 69 15.79 17.62 -6.66
N SER A 70 16.33 16.51 -6.20
CA SER A 70 17.64 16.05 -6.66
C SER A 70 17.83 14.55 -6.80
N LEU A 71 17.20 13.73 -5.96
CA LEU A 71 17.39 12.28 -5.96
C LEU A 71 16.81 11.67 -7.23
N LYS A 72 17.66 10.98 -8.00
CA LYS A 72 17.21 10.26 -9.19
C LYS A 72 16.81 8.83 -8.82
N VAL A 73 15.65 8.41 -9.30
CA VAL A 73 15.12 7.07 -9.13
C VAL A 73 14.82 6.50 -10.51
N VAL A 74 15.24 5.26 -10.75
CA VAL A 74 14.89 4.50 -11.95
C VAL A 74 13.83 3.48 -11.54
N PRO A 75 12.58 3.60 -12.03
CA PRO A 75 11.53 2.62 -11.74
C PRO A 75 11.89 1.23 -12.27
N ASN A 76 11.50 0.18 -11.53
CA ASN A 76 11.73 -1.20 -11.98
C ASN A 76 10.83 -1.57 -13.16
N TYR A 77 9.60 -1.06 -13.19
CA TYR A 77 8.59 -1.37 -14.20
C TYR A 77 7.77 -0.15 -14.59
N SER A 78 7.16 -0.22 -15.76
CA SER A 78 6.08 0.70 -16.14
C SER A 78 4.72 0.16 -15.65
N ILE A 79 3.70 1.03 -15.60
CA ILE A 79 2.31 0.61 -15.30
C ILE A 79 1.73 -0.35 -16.36
N ALA A 80 2.36 -0.44 -17.53
CA ALA A 80 1.93 -1.31 -18.63
C ALA A 80 2.44 -2.75 -18.52
N ASP A 81 3.59 -2.95 -17.87
CA ASP A 81 4.30 -4.23 -17.84
C ASP A 81 4.70 -4.72 -16.45
N CYS A 82 4.27 -4.02 -15.37
CA CYS A 82 4.58 -4.45 -14.02
C CYS A 82 3.93 -5.81 -13.69
N PRO A 83 4.63 -6.66 -12.91
CA PRO A 83 4.01 -7.87 -12.35
C PRO A 83 2.74 -7.51 -11.57
N ALA A 84 1.76 -8.42 -11.55
CA ALA A 84 0.53 -8.21 -10.79
C ALA A 84 0.84 -8.02 -9.29
N PRO A 85 0.55 -6.84 -8.71
CA PRO A 85 0.81 -6.58 -7.30
C PRO A 85 -0.32 -7.12 -6.40
N ASP A 86 0.06 -7.67 -5.24
CA ASP A 86 -0.91 -7.96 -4.18
C ASP A 86 -1.22 -6.71 -3.35
N VAL A 87 -0.22 -5.83 -3.19
CA VAL A 87 -0.33 -4.55 -2.50
C VAL A 87 0.23 -3.43 -3.37
N ILE A 88 -0.42 -2.29 -3.37
CA ILE A 88 0.09 -1.10 -4.05
C ILE A 88 0.19 0.05 -3.06
N VAL A 89 1.36 0.69 -3.02
CA VAL A 89 1.60 1.92 -2.27
C VAL A 89 1.54 3.11 -3.22
N PHE A 90 0.82 4.15 -2.81
CA PHE A 90 0.68 5.44 -3.52
C PHE A 90 1.30 6.56 -2.68
N PRO A 91 2.58 6.87 -2.88
CA PRO A 91 3.25 8.01 -2.24
C PRO A 91 2.71 9.35 -2.71
N GLY A 92 2.92 10.38 -1.89
CA GLY A 92 2.61 11.75 -2.24
C GLY A 92 3.80 12.51 -2.86
N GLY A 93 3.81 13.83 -2.66
CA GLY A 93 4.72 14.77 -3.30
C GLY A 93 4.02 15.60 -4.36
N ALA A 94 4.62 15.77 -5.54
CA ALA A 94 4.04 16.52 -6.66
C ALA A 94 2.91 15.73 -7.38
N THR A 95 1.89 15.32 -6.64
CA THR A 95 0.76 14.51 -7.16
C THR A 95 -0.06 15.22 -8.22
N ASN A 96 0.04 16.54 -8.34
CA ASN A 96 -0.58 17.33 -9.42
C ASN A 96 -0.13 16.91 -10.83
N ILE A 97 0.99 16.20 -10.96
CA ILE A 97 1.48 15.65 -12.24
C ILE A 97 0.72 14.37 -12.60
N PRO A 98 0.77 13.28 -11.78
CA PRO A 98 0.07 12.04 -12.10
C PRO A 98 -1.46 12.17 -12.03
N LEU A 99 -2.03 13.11 -11.26
CA LEU A 99 -3.46 13.40 -11.23
C LEU A 99 -4.03 13.81 -12.59
N LYS A 100 -3.23 14.43 -13.45
CA LYS A 100 -3.62 14.88 -14.78
C LYS A 100 -3.40 13.83 -15.87
N ASP A 101 -2.78 12.71 -15.54
CA ASP A 101 -2.54 11.65 -16.52
C ASP A 101 -3.67 10.60 -16.47
N PRO A 102 -4.53 10.53 -17.51
CA PRO A 102 -5.63 9.58 -17.52
C PRO A 102 -5.16 8.10 -17.52
N LYS A 103 -3.93 7.82 -17.96
CA LYS A 103 -3.37 6.47 -17.91
C LYS A 103 -3.15 6.04 -16.47
N VAL A 104 -2.65 6.95 -15.62
CA VAL A 104 -2.44 6.70 -14.19
C VAL A 104 -3.77 6.45 -13.50
N ILE A 105 -4.75 7.33 -13.70
CA ILE A 105 -6.06 7.22 -13.05
C ILE A 105 -6.79 5.94 -13.48
N THR A 106 -6.74 5.60 -14.76
CA THR A 106 -7.31 4.34 -15.27
C THR A 106 -6.60 3.13 -14.64
N TRP A 107 -5.26 3.13 -14.59
CA TRP A 107 -4.50 2.05 -13.99
C TRP A 107 -4.83 1.88 -12.50
N ILE A 108 -4.93 2.97 -11.72
CA ILE A 108 -5.31 2.91 -10.30
C ILE A 108 -6.70 2.27 -10.16
N LYS A 109 -7.67 2.71 -10.96
CA LYS A 109 -9.02 2.15 -10.96
C LYS A 109 -9.03 0.66 -11.27
N ASP A 110 -8.28 0.23 -12.28
CA ASP A 110 -8.18 -1.18 -12.65
C ASP A 110 -7.51 -2.00 -11.54
N GLN A 111 -6.46 -1.48 -10.93
CA GLN A 111 -5.76 -2.15 -9.84
C GLN A 111 -6.60 -2.23 -8.57
N SER A 112 -7.51 -1.29 -8.32
CA SER A 112 -8.38 -1.32 -7.13
C SER A 112 -9.31 -2.54 -7.06
N THR A 113 -9.53 -3.19 -8.19
CA THR A 113 -10.33 -4.43 -8.27
C THR A 113 -9.49 -5.71 -8.24
N LYS A 114 -8.17 -5.60 -8.34
CA LYS A 114 -7.23 -6.73 -8.47
C LYS A 114 -6.31 -6.87 -7.27
N ALA A 115 -5.75 -5.76 -6.79
CA ALA A 115 -4.88 -5.76 -5.63
C ALA A 115 -5.67 -6.06 -4.35
N LYS A 116 -5.05 -6.82 -3.44
CA LYS A 116 -5.65 -7.16 -2.14
C LYS A 116 -5.67 -5.96 -1.20
N TYR A 117 -4.63 -5.12 -1.26
CA TYR A 117 -4.54 -3.92 -0.43
C TYR A 117 -4.00 -2.73 -1.24
N MET A 118 -4.47 -1.55 -0.86
CA MET A 118 -3.94 -0.26 -1.30
C MET A 118 -3.55 0.58 -0.08
N LEU A 119 -2.36 1.14 -0.10
CA LEU A 119 -1.85 2.03 0.95
C LEU A 119 -1.50 3.38 0.31
N SER A 120 -2.10 4.47 0.78
CA SER A 120 -1.64 5.81 0.38
C SER A 120 -0.85 6.48 1.50
N VAL A 121 0.16 7.24 1.10
CA VAL A 121 0.95 8.06 2.01
C VAL A 121 0.84 9.52 1.55
N CYS A 122 0.60 10.44 2.50
CA CYS A 122 0.56 11.87 2.22
C CYS A 122 -0.49 12.21 1.15
N THR A 123 -0.13 12.99 0.14
CA THR A 123 -1.02 13.37 -0.98
C THR A 123 -1.33 12.24 -1.95
N GLY A 124 -0.75 11.04 -1.76
CA GLY A 124 -1.14 9.85 -2.51
C GLY A 124 -2.63 9.49 -2.38
N ALA A 125 -3.29 9.91 -1.30
CA ALA A 125 -4.73 9.76 -1.14
C ALA A 125 -5.55 10.50 -2.21
N LEU A 126 -5.04 11.61 -2.75
CA LEU A 126 -5.70 12.35 -3.85
C LEU A 126 -5.76 11.51 -5.12
N LEU A 127 -4.74 10.69 -5.41
CA LEU A 127 -4.74 9.78 -6.55
C LEU A 127 -5.85 8.73 -6.42
N LEU A 128 -6.02 8.18 -5.21
CA LEU A 128 -7.09 7.22 -4.94
C LEU A 128 -8.48 7.86 -5.01
N ALA A 129 -8.60 9.12 -4.54
CA ALA A 129 -9.85 9.87 -4.62
C ALA A 129 -10.23 10.18 -6.06
N GLU A 130 -9.29 10.65 -6.89
CA GLU A 130 -9.50 10.94 -8.32
C GLU A 130 -9.93 9.68 -9.10
N ALA A 131 -9.35 8.53 -8.77
CA ALA A 131 -9.75 7.25 -9.36
C ALA A 131 -11.10 6.71 -8.84
N GLY A 132 -11.77 7.41 -7.91
CA GLY A 132 -13.03 6.99 -7.30
C GLY A 132 -12.89 5.84 -6.29
N VAL A 133 -11.66 5.47 -5.93
CA VAL A 133 -11.36 4.35 -5.01
C VAL A 133 -11.79 4.68 -3.57
N LEU A 134 -11.83 5.96 -3.22
CA LEU A 134 -12.22 6.45 -1.90
C LEU A 134 -13.71 6.84 -1.80
N ASP A 135 -14.51 6.65 -2.84
CA ASP A 135 -15.95 6.95 -2.81
C ASP A 135 -16.65 6.19 -1.67
N GLY A 136 -17.35 6.91 -0.81
CA GLY A 136 -18.06 6.38 0.36
C GLY A 136 -17.15 5.97 1.53
N LYS A 137 -15.84 6.20 1.44
CA LYS A 137 -14.86 5.80 2.47
C LYS A 137 -14.43 6.97 3.33
N THR A 138 -13.94 6.64 4.54
CA THR A 138 -13.26 7.60 5.41
C THR A 138 -11.77 7.62 5.03
N ALA A 139 -11.18 8.81 4.93
CA ALA A 139 -9.77 8.92 4.52
C ALA A 139 -9.07 10.08 5.23
N THR A 140 -7.75 9.98 5.31
CA THR A 140 -6.87 11.09 5.68
C THR A 140 -5.81 11.30 4.61
N THR A 141 -5.15 12.45 4.66
CA THR A 141 -4.05 12.85 3.79
C THR A 141 -3.16 13.83 4.55
N HIS A 142 -2.08 14.27 3.94
CA HIS A 142 -1.19 15.26 4.53
C HIS A 142 -1.97 16.51 4.99
N TYR A 143 -1.62 17.03 6.16
CA TYR A 143 -2.40 18.10 6.82
C TYR A 143 -2.63 19.33 5.92
N CYS A 144 -1.67 19.68 5.05
CA CYS A 144 -1.84 20.82 4.14
C CYS A 144 -2.77 20.54 2.95
N CYS A 145 -3.15 19.31 2.69
CA CYS A 145 -3.99 18.91 1.54
C CYS A 145 -5.31 18.26 1.96
N GLN A 146 -5.71 18.43 3.21
CA GLN A 146 -6.97 17.88 3.70
C GLN A 146 -8.18 18.60 3.10
N ASP A 147 -8.03 19.88 2.79
CA ASP A 147 -9.07 20.65 2.09
C ASP A 147 -9.17 20.21 0.61
N ASP A 148 -8.04 19.93 -0.05
CA ASP A 148 -8.03 19.39 -1.42
C ASP A 148 -8.72 18.02 -1.46
N LEU A 149 -8.49 17.15 -0.46
CA LEU A 149 -9.16 15.85 -0.38
C LEU A 149 -10.68 16.02 -0.12
N ALA A 150 -11.09 17.06 0.62
CA ALA A 150 -12.50 17.36 0.89
C ALA A 150 -13.27 17.90 -0.32
N GLU A 151 -12.58 18.30 -1.39
CA GLU A 151 -13.22 18.62 -2.67
C GLU A 151 -13.87 17.38 -3.32
N TYR A 152 -13.38 16.18 -3.03
CA TYR A 152 -14.00 14.92 -3.41
C TYR A 152 -15.19 14.60 -2.50
N LYS A 153 -16.36 15.10 -2.84
CA LYS A 153 -17.56 15.13 -1.97
C LYS A 153 -18.07 13.78 -1.47
N LYS A 154 -17.62 12.69 -2.07
CA LYS A 154 -17.95 11.34 -1.63
C LYS A 154 -16.95 10.76 -0.63
N VAL A 155 -15.88 11.47 -0.31
CA VAL A 155 -14.85 11.06 0.66
C VAL A 155 -15.16 11.69 2.01
N ASN A 156 -15.22 10.88 3.05
CA ASN A 156 -15.34 11.37 4.43
C ASN A 156 -13.94 11.66 5.00
N VAL A 157 -13.51 12.91 4.93
CA VAL A 157 -12.16 13.31 5.36
C VAL A 157 -12.09 13.46 6.87
N VAL A 158 -11.15 12.77 7.50
CA VAL A 158 -10.81 12.92 8.93
C VAL A 158 -9.43 13.55 9.08
N ARG A 159 -9.31 14.44 10.08
CA ARG A 159 -8.12 15.25 10.32
C ARG A 159 -7.39 14.77 11.58
N GLY A 160 -6.07 14.96 11.62
CA GLY A 160 -5.24 14.63 12.78
C GLY A 160 -5.23 13.12 13.10
N LYS A 161 -5.42 12.27 12.10
CA LYS A 161 -5.36 10.82 12.23
C LYS A 161 -4.12 10.27 11.54
N ARG A 162 -3.30 9.58 12.28
CA ARG A 162 -2.07 8.98 11.77
C ARG A 162 -2.31 8.13 10.53
N PHE A 163 -3.36 7.30 10.58
CA PHE A 163 -3.89 6.60 9.41
C PHE A 163 -5.37 6.21 9.60
N VAL A 164 -6.00 5.85 8.50
CA VAL A 164 -7.37 5.29 8.44
C VAL A 164 -7.33 3.97 7.71
N ASP A 165 -7.89 2.92 8.32
CA ASP A 165 -8.09 1.60 7.70
C ASP A 165 -9.57 1.40 7.33
N ASN A 166 -9.86 1.19 6.04
CA ASN A 166 -11.16 0.79 5.51
C ASN A 166 -11.16 -0.67 5.03
N GLY A 167 -10.47 -1.57 5.72
CA GLY A 167 -10.40 -2.97 5.36
C GLY A 167 -9.26 -3.25 4.39
N ASN A 168 -9.45 -3.01 3.12
CA ASN A 168 -8.42 -3.22 2.08
C ASN A 168 -7.75 -1.93 1.57
N ILE A 169 -8.19 -0.77 2.04
CA ILE A 169 -7.62 0.52 1.69
C ILE A 169 -7.20 1.24 2.97
N ILE A 170 -5.90 1.56 3.06
CA ILE A 170 -5.33 2.30 4.17
C ILE A 170 -4.83 3.64 3.64
N THR A 171 -5.22 4.74 4.29
CA THR A 171 -4.72 6.07 3.97
C THR A 171 -3.95 6.63 5.16
N THR A 172 -2.73 7.15 4.95
CA THR A 172 -1.90 7.70 6.02
C THR A 172 -1.70 9.20 5.84
N GLU A 173 -1.56 9.91 6.96
CA GLU A 173 -1.39 11.36 6.96
C GLU A 173 -0.11 11.80 6.21
N GLY A 174 0.91 10.93 6.17
CA GLY A 174 2.21 11.20 5.53
C GLY A 174 3.18 11.77 6.57
N ILE A 175 4.28 12.01 6.27
CA ILE A 175 5.41 11.52 5.55
C ILE A 175 5.91 10.26 6.27
N SER A 176 6.26 10.42 7.59
CA SER A 176 6.64 9.32 8.49
C SER A 176 5.48 8.37 8.82
N ALA A 177 4.20 8.83 8.70
CA ALA A 177 3.03 7.98 8.87
C ALA A 177 2.97 6.81 7.87
N GLY A 178 3.68 6.93 6.73
CA GLY A 178 3.83 5.83 5.79
C GLY A 178 4.52 4.60 6.39
N ILE A 179 5.50 4.80 7.29
CA ILE A 179 6.16 3.71 8.01
C ILE A 179 5.15 3.02 8.94
N ASP A 180 4.43 3.79 9.75
CA ASP A 180 3.43 3.24 10.68
C ASP A 180 2.31 2.49 9.95
N GLY A 181 1.80 3.05 8.85
CA GLY A 181 0.78 2.41 8.02
C GLY A 181 1.27 1.12 7.36
N SER A 182 2.54 1.08 6.96
CA SER A 182 3.17 -0.13 6.40
C SER A 182 3.36 -1.21 7.45
N LEU A 183 3.88 -0.87 8.62
CA LEU A 183 4.00 -1.79 9.76
C LEU A 183 2.62 -2.31 10.22
N TYR A 184 1.62 -1.41 10.25
CA TYR A 184 0.23 -1.82 10.51
C TYR A 184 -0.27 -2.82 9.47
N LEU A 185 -0.01 -2.60 8.18
CA LEU A 185 -0.41 -3.53 7.13
C LEU A 185 0.33 -4.86 7.24
N VAL A 186 1.63 -4.88 7.56
CA VAL A 186 2.38 -6.11 7.89
C VAL A 186 1.71 -6.83 9.07
N SER A 187 1.37 -6.10 10.13
CA SER A 187 0.66 -6.65 11.30
C SER A 187 -0.69 -7.28 10.93
N LYS A 188 -1.42 -6.67 10.00
CA LYS A 188 -2.71 -7.16 9.50
C LYS A 188 -2.58 -8.43 8.66
N ILE A 189 -1.51 -8.56 7.89
CA ILE A 189 -1.26 -9.69 6.97
C ILE A 189 -0.57 -10.86 7.70
N GLU A 190 0.49 -10.60 8.44
CA GLU A 190 1.39 -11.62 9.01
C GLU A 190 1.30 -11.69 10.55
N GLY A 191 0.56 -10.78 11.19
CA GLY A 191 0.41 -10.71 12.64
C GLY A 191 1.35 -9.70 13.31
N LYS A 192 0.98 -9.32 14.55
CA LYS A 192 1.68 -8.27 15.32
C LYS A 192 3.15 -8.59 15.59
N SER A 193 3.48 -9.87 15.82
CA SER A 193 4.87 -10.28 16.07
C SER A 193 5.76 -9.95 14.88
N LYS A 194 5.33 -10.29 13.65
CA LYS A 194 6.11 -9.99 12.45
C LYS A 194 6.36 -8.49 12.27
N ALA A 195 5.34 -7.67 12.48
CA ALA A 195 5.50 -6.22 12.39
C ALA A 195 6.44 -5.66 13.47
N ALA A 196 6.40 -6.20 14.70
CA ALA A 196 7.30 -5.82 15.77
C ALA A 196 8.74 -6.22 15.46
N ASP A 197 8.97 -7.42 14.89
CA ASP A 197 10.29 -7.89 14.47
C ASP A 197 10.89 -6.98 13.38
N VAL A 198 10.08 -6.57 12.39
CA VAL A 198 10.48 -5.62 11.34
C VAL A 198 10.84 -4.26 11.95
N ALA A 199 9.98 -3.71 12.80
CA ALA A 199 10.25 -2.43 13.46
C ALA A 199 11.52 -2.49 14.32
N HIS A 200 11.75 -3.59 15.04
CA HIS A 200 12.97 -3.82 15.83
C HIS A 200 14.23 -3.87 14.94
N TYR A 201 14.16 -4.60 13.82
CA TYR A 201 15.27 -4.67 12.86
C TYR A 201 15.63 -3.31 12.28
N MET A 202 14.59 -2.51 11.96
CA MET A 202 14.74 -1.13 11.48
C MET A 202 15.19 -0.15 12.59
N MET A 203 15.32 -0.58 13.84
CA MET A 203 15.52 0.28 15.01
C MET A 203 14.47 1.40 15.11
N TYR A 204 13.24 1.12 14.65
CA TYR A 204 12.13 2.04 14.65
C TYR A 204 11.25 1.83 15.90
N ASP A 205 11.03 2.89 16.68
CA ASP A 205 10.18 2.86 17.87
C ASP A 205 8.70 2.83 17.50
N TRP A 206 8.22 1.66 17.13
CA TRP A 206 6.82 1.46 16.73
C TRP A 206 5.94 1.18 17.94
N GLN A 207 5.02 2.10 18.22
CA GLN A 207 4.10 2.02 19.36
C GLN A 207 2.64 2.12 18.86
N PRO A 208 2.12 1.03 18.25
CA PRO A 208 0.82 1.07 17.55
C PRO A 208 -0.35 1.44 18.47
N GLU A 209 -0.28 1.13 19.76
CA GLU A 209 -1.30 1.46 20.75
C GLU A 209 -1.39 2.97 21.10
N LYS A 210 -0.36 3.75 20.72
CA LYS A 210 -0.34 5.21 20.93
C LYS A 210 -0.72 6.00 19.69
N LEU A 211 -0.92 5.32 18.54
CA LEU A 211 -1.26 5.99 17.29
C LEU A 211 -2.75 6.40 17.29
N ASP A 212 -3.02 7.64 16.91
CA ASP A 212 -4.39 8.11 16.72
C ASP A 212 -4.89 7.67 15.33
N VAL A 213 -5.68 6.61 15.31
CA VAL A 213 -6.11 5.90 14.10
C VAL A 213 -7.62 5.72 14.03
N VAL A 214 -8.14 5.52 12.81
CA VAL A 214 -9.53 5.11 12.56
C VAL A 214 -9.53 3.76 11.87
N ILE A 215 -10.23 2.78 12.45
CA ILE A 215 -10.43 1.45 11.87
C ILE A 215 -11.93 1.28 11.62
N LYS A 216 -12.33 0.93 10.38
CA LYS A 216 -13.71 0.77 9.92
C LYS A 216 -14.07 -0.69 9.66
#